data_473eb7834d2e2b44e166f5611858d104
#
_entry.id   473eb7834d2e2b44e166f5611858d104
#
_cell.length_a   1.000
_cell.length_b   1.000
_cell.length_c   1.000
_cell.angle_alpha   90.00
_cell.angle_beta   90.00
_cell.angle_gamma   90.00
#
_symmetry.space_group_name_H-M   'P 1'
#
loop_
_entity.id
_entity.type
_entity.pdbx_description
1 polymer ?
#
loop_
_entity_poly.entity_id
_entity_poly.type
_entity_poly.pdbx_seq_one_letter_code
_entity_poly.pdbx_strand_id
1 'polypeptide(L)'
;MRAAVALAFVVLASLVLVQFYGARDPIAQEQALPKIAPAPDFALTSQDGAPVKLADYRGKVVAVTFIFTLCANTCPVLTPMMSFVQDQLGSDFGEKICFVSITIDPERDTPEVLKEYAHAFGANLSGWSFLTGPPEAIRDVTRHYGVFAAKAENGNIDHTFLTSIIDRRGILRVQYLGVRFDPEEFRRDLVRLLKEQ
;
A
#
# COMPACT_ATOMS: atom_id res chain seq x y z
N MET A 1 53.63 20.96 -36.94
CA MET A 1 52.20 21.16 -37.25
C MET A 1 51.34 19.92 -36.98
N ARG A 2 51.78 18.67 -37.22
CA ARG A 2 50.94 17.46 -37.01
C ARG A 2 50.67 17.14 -35.54
N ALA A 3 51.55 17.45 -34.60
CA ALA A 3 51.35 17.16 -33.17
C ALA A 3 50.33 18.11 -32.49
N ALA A 4 50.27 19.36 -32.90
CA ALA A 4 49.33 20.34 -32.34
C ALA A 4 47.87 20.07 -32.76
N VAL A 5 47.64 19.51 -33.95
CA VAL A 5 46.32 19.15 -34.43
C VAL A 5 45.79 17.92 -33.68
N ALA A 6 46.63 16.93 -33.39
CA ALA A 6 46.26 15.74 -32.64
C ALA A 6 45.84 16.08 -31.20
N LEU A 7 46.54 17.00 -30.54
CA LEU A 7 46.21 17.44 -29.18
C LEU A 7 44.88 18.18 -29.10
N ALA A 8 44.56 19.02 -30.11
CA ALA A 8 43.30 19.73 -30.20
C ALA A 8 42.10 18.77 -30.38
N PHE A 9 42.25 17.71 -31.17
CA PHE A 9 41.20 16.69 -31.34
C PHE A 9 40.93 15.87 -30.07
N VAL A 10 41.98 15.53 -29.30
CA VAL A 10 41.79 14.79 -28.03
C VAL A 10 41.08 15.67 -26.99
N VAL A 11 41.45 16.96 -26.90
CA VAL A 11 40.79 17.91 -25.96
C VAL A 11 39.33 18.17 -26.37
N LEU A 12 39.04 18.32 -27.66
CA LEU A 12 37.62 18.46 -28.12
C LEU A 12 36.82 17.19 -27.87
N ALA A 13 37.36 16.01 -28.12
CA ALA A 13 36.69 14.73 -27.87
C ALA A 13 36.42 14.52 -26.39
N SER A 14 37.33 14.89 -25.48
CA SER A 14 37.11 14.80 -24.04
C SER A 14 36.07 15.81 -23.54
N LEU A 15 36.03 17.02 -24.09
CA LEU A 15 34.99 18.03 -23.77
C LEU A 15 33.60 17.59 -24.22
N VAL A 16 33.51 16.98 -25.40
CA VAL A 16 32.21 16.44 -25.90
C VAL A 16 31.77 15.25 -25.07
N LEU A 17 32.70 14.34 -24.69
CA LEU A 17 32.39 13.23 -23.79
C LEU A 17 31.91 13.69 -22.40
N VAL A 18 32.52 14.71 -21.83
CA VAL A 18 32.10 15.29 -20.55
C VAL A 18 30.71 15.91 -20.65
N GLN A 19 30.36 16.53 -21.80
CA GLN A 19 29.00 17.06 -22.02
C GLN A 19 27.95 15.93 -22.20
N PHE A 20 28.32 14.81 -22.82
CA PHE A 20 27.42 13.67 -22.99
C PHE A 20 27.26 12.80 -21.73
N TYR A 21 28.33 12.66 -20.92
CA TYR A 21 28.29 11.92 -19.66
C TYR A 21 27.94 12.78 -18.44
N GLY A 22 28.02 14.11 -18.55
CA GLY A 22 27.64 15.05 -17.50
C GLY A 22 26.16 15.44 -17.47
N ALA A 23 25.40 15.08 -18.48
CA ALA A 23 23.92 15.10 -18.44
C ALA A 23 23.44 13.86 -17.70
N ARG A 24 23.78 13.71 -16.43
CA ARG A 24 22.88 13.03 -15.50
C ARG A 24 21.61 13.86 -15.54
N ASP A 25 20.53 13.22 -16.00
CA ASP A 25 19.21 13.83 -15.94
C ASP A 25 19.09 14.53 -14.59
N PRO A 26 18.75 15.84 -14.58
CA PRO A 26 18.50 16.51 -13.32
C PRO A 26 17.38 15.72 -12.70
N ILE A 27 17.70 15.01 -11.61
CA ILE A 27 16.86 14.25 -10.71
C ILE A 27 15.42 14.33 -11.20
N ALA A 28 14.89 13.23 -11.77
CA ALA A 28 13.47 13.16 -12.09
C ALA A 28 12.77 13.66 -10.83
N GLN A 29 12.27 14.86 -10.87
CA GLN A 29 11.63 15.50 -9.74
C GLN A 29 10.49 14.57 -9.44
N GLU A 30 10.62 13.80 -8.37
CA GLU A 30 9.70 12.73 -8.02
C GLU A 30 8.32 13.38 -7.89
N GLN A 31 7.56 13.35 -9.01
CA GLN A 31 6.30 14.07 -9.11
C GLN A 31 5.38 13.60 -8.00
N ALA A 32 4.80 14.53 -7.25
CA ALA A 32 3.86 14.19 -6.18
C ALA A 32 2.81 13.21 -6.68
N LEU A 33 2.49 12.21 -5.86
CA LEU A 33 1.47 11.22 -6.21
C LEU A 33 0.12 11.92 -6.43
N PRO A 34 -0.70 11.47 -7.38
CA PRO A 34 -1.98 12.10 -7.68
C PRO A 34 -2.90 12.13 -6.45
N LYS A 35 -3.75 13.13 -6.35
CA LYS A 35 -4.86 13.17 -5.39
C LYS A 35 -6.10 12.66 -6.11
N ILE A 36 -6.58 11.47 -5.76
CA ILE A 36 -7.70 10.83 -6.45
C ILE A 36 -9.02 11.37 -5.91
N ALA A 37 -9.29 11.21 -4.62
CA ALA A 37 -10.51 11.63 -3.95
C ALA A 37 -10.31 11.62 -2.42
N PRO A 38 -11.22 12.22 -1.62
CA PRO A 38 -11.32 11.86 -0.21
C PRO A 38 -11.50 10.35 -0.07
N ALA A 39 -10.72 9.73 0.83
CA ALA A 39 -10.86 8.29 1.06
C ALA A 39 -12.25 7.97 1.64
N PRO A 40 -12.89 6.89 1.18
CA PRO A 40 -14.17 6.46 1.75
C PRO A 40 -14.02 6.16 3.24
N ASP A 41 -14.92 6.68 4.04
CA ASP A 41 -14.92 6.49 5.50
C ASP A 41 -15.41 5.09 5.88
N PHE A 42 -14.99 4.63 7.05
CA PHE A 42 -15.48 3.40 7.67
C PHE A 42 -15.55 3.54 9.19
N ALA A 43 -16.45 2.76 9.80
CA ALA A 43 -16.54 2.54 11.23
C ALA A 43 -16.82 1.05 11.46
N LEU A 44 -15.80 0.32 11.88
CA LEU A 44 -15.79 -1.15 11.95
C LEU A 44 -15.25 -1.61 13.31
N THR A 45 -15.15 -2.92 13.52
CA THR A 45 -14.65 -3.55 14.74
C THR A 45 -13.29 -4.20 14.47
N SER A 46 -12.29 -3.94 15.30
CA SER A 46 -10.97 -4.55 15.18
C SER A 46 -10.94 -6.01 15.67
N GLN A 47 -9.82 -6.68 15.41
CA GLN A 47 -9.49 -8.02 15.93
C GLN A 47 -9.45 -8.09 17.47
N ASP A 48 -9.45 -6.96 18.15
CA ASP A 48 -9.50 -6.89 19.62
C ASP A 48 -10.90 -6.50 20.13
N GLY A 49 -11.91 -6.45 19.25
CA GLY A 49 -13.28 -6.07 19.56
C GLY A 49 -13.49 -4.57 19.77
N ALA A 50 -12.49 -3.74 19.51
CA ALA A 50 -12.59 -2.29 19.68
C ALA A 50 -13.17 -1.60 18.42
N PRO A 51 -13.96 -0.54 18.56
CA PRO A 51 -14.41 0.26 17.42
C PRO A 51 -13.23 1.02 16.80
N VAL A 52 -13.15 1.01 15.46
CA VAL A 52 -12.09 1.67 14.68
C VAL A 52 -12.72 2.42 13.51
N LYS A 53 -12.29 3.65 13.31
CA LYS A 53 -12.74 4.53 12.20
C LYS A 53 -11.55 4.98 11.37
N LEU A 54 -11.76 5.30 10.11
CA LEU A 54 -10.71 5.90 9.28
C LEU A 54 -10.14 7.19 9.91
N ALA A 55 -10.98 7.96 10.59
CA ALA A 55 -10.57 9.20 11.27
C ALA A 55 -9.51 8.99 12.35
N ASP A 56 -9.40 7.80 12.95
CA ASP A 56 -8.43 7.47 14.00
C ASP A 56 -6.99 7.42 13.45
N TYR A 57 -6.85 7.33 12.13
CA TYR A 57 -5.56 7.31 11.43
C TYR A 57 -5.15 8.70 10.88
N ARG A 58 -5.83 9.78 11.26
CA ARG A 58 -5.44 11.13 10.82
C ARG A 58 -4.00 11.45 11.22
N GLY A 59 -3.24 12.04 10.29
CA GLY A 59 -1.81 12.32 10.48
C GLY A 59 -0.89 11.16 10.10
N LYS A 60 -1.44 9.97 9.79
CA LYS A 60 -0.70 8.79 9.34
C LYS A 60 -0.99 8.48 7.86
N VAL A 61 -0.05 7.83 7.19
CA VAL A 61 -0.28 7.19 5.90
C VAL A 61 -0.90 5.82 6.15
N VAL A 62 -1.97 5.49 5.44
CA VAL A 62 -2.73 4.24 5.67
C VAL A 62 -2.81 3.42 4.40
N ALA A 63 -2.43 2.14 4.48
CA ALA A 63 -2.73 1.17 3.43
C ALA A 63 -3.97 0.36 3.82
N VAL A 64 -5.01 0.43 3.00
CA VAL A 64 -6.25 -0.34 3.18
C VAL A 64 -6.31 -1.46 2.16
N THR A 65 -6.54 -2.69 2.61
CA THR A 65 -6.73 -3.88 1.77
C THR A 65 -7.94 -4.68 2.21
N PHE A 66 -8.41 -5.56 1.32
CA PHE A 66 -9.58 -6.40 1.56
C PHE A 66 -9.19 -7.87 1.50
N ILE A 67 -9.58 -8.63 2.53
CA ILE A 67 -9.18 -10.02 2.74
C ILE A 67 -10.39 -10.89 3.12
N PHE A 68 -10.22 -12.20 3.16
CA PHE A 68 -11.01 -13.13 3.96
C PHE A 68 -10.15 -14.33 4.36
N THR A 69 -10.34 -14.85 5.57
CA THR A 69 -9.39 -15.79 6.17
C THR A 69 -9.36 -17.16 5.50
N LEU A 70 -10.46 -17.61 4.88
CA LEU A 70 -10.53 -18.87 4.14
C LEU A 70 -10.11 -18.76 2.66
N CYS A 71 -9.47 -17.68 2.27
CA CYS A 71 -8.91 -17.50 0.93
C CYS A 71 -7.72 -18.44 0.70
N ALA A 72 -7.94 -19.54 0.00
CA ALA A 72 -6.89 -20.54 -0.24
C ALA A 72 -5.84 -20.12 -1.27
N ASN A 73 -6.14 -19.16 -2.16
CA ASN A 73 -5.33 -18.91 -3.34
C ASN A 73 -4.56 -17.58 -3.34
N THR A 74 -5.11 -16.53 -2.80
CA THR A 74 -4.62 -15.16 -3.08
C THR A 74 -4.19 -14.41 -1.82
N CYS A 75 -4.89 -14.54 -0.71
CA CYS A 75 -4.47 -13.95 0.56
C CYS A 75 -3.12 -14.50 1.08
N PRO A 76 -2.76 -15.78 0.82
CA PRO A 76 -1.41 -16.28 1.09
C PRO A 76 -0.28 -15.59 0.30
N VAL A 77 -0.59 -14.76 -0.68
CA VAL A 77 0.39 -13.96 -1.43
C VAL A 77 0.44 -12.52 -0.91
N LEU A 78 -0.73 -11.88 -0.74
CA LEU A 78 -0.83 -10.47 -0.36
C LEU A 78 -0.39 -10.22 1.08
N THR A 79 -0.91 -10.98 2.05
CA THR A 79 -0.65 -10.73 3.47
C THR A 79 0.83 -10.94 3.84
N PRO A 80 1.54 -12.00 3.39
CA PRO A 80 2.98 -12.12 3.60
C PRO A 80 3.79 -11.00 2.94
N MET A 81 3.39 -10.54 1.75
CA MET A 81 4.05 -9.41 1.10
C MET A 81 3.90 -8.13 1.92
N MET A 82 2.72 -7.87 2.46
CA MET A 82 2.49 -6.72 3.34
C MET A 82 3.28 -6.85 4.66
N SER A 83 3.37 -8.07 5.24
CA SER A 83 4.21 -8.34 6.42
C SER A 83 5.69 -8.06 6.12
N PHE A 84 6.19 -8.47 4.97
CA PHE A 84 7.54 -8.13 4.54
C PHE A 84 7.75 -6.60 4.43
N VAL A 85 6.82 -5.87 3.83
CA VAL A 85 6.92 -4.40 3.74
C VAL A 85 6.82 -3.75 5.11
N GLN A 86 5.97 -4.24 6.00
CA GLN A 86 5.89 -3.81 7.40
C GLN A 86 7.27 -3.80 8.06
N ASP A 87 8.02 -4.90 7.92
CA ASP A 87 9.36 -5.04 8.52
C ASP A 87 10.37 -4.05 7.92
N GLN A 88 10.25 -3.76 6.62
CA GLN A 88 11.09 -2.80 5.91
C GLN A 88 10.80 -1.33 6.27
N LEU A 89 9.62 -1.04 6.84
CA LEU A 89 9.27 0.30 7.31
C LEU A 89 9.88 0.65 8.68
N GLY A 90 10.33 -0.36 9.44
CA GLY A 90 11.00 -0.18 10.72
C GLY A 90 10.19 0.66 11.71
N SER A 91 10.79 1.68 12.30
CA SER A 91 10.14 2.55 13.30
C SER A 91 9.01 3.43 12.75
N ASP A 92 8.92 3.62 11.45
CA ASP A 92 7.81 4.39 10.86
C ASP A 92 6.49 3.59 10.90
N PHE A 93 6.58 2.25 10.95
CA PHE A 93 5.41 1.39 11.05
C PHE A 93 4.75 1.50 12.44
N GLY A 94 3.43 1.71 12.45
CA GLY A 94 2.62 1.93 13.64
C GLY A 94 2.60 3.39 14.10
N GLU A 95 3.72 4.12 13.99
CA GLU A 95 3.77 5.54 14.36
C GLU A 95 3.24 6.46 13.25
N LYS A 96 3.74 6.28 12.03
CA LYS A 96 3.47 7.16 10.87
C LYS A 96 2.77 6.46 9.72
N ILE A 97 2.96 5.14 9.59
CA ILE A 97 2.35 4.31 8.56
C ILE A 97 1.59 3.18 9.25
N CYS A 98 0.33 3.00 8.89
CA CYS A 98 -0.51 1.92 9.40
C CYS A 98 -1.11 1.10 8.26
N PHE A 99 -1.36 -0.17 8.53
CA PHE A 99 -2.10 -1.05 7.63
C PHE A 99 -3.48 -1.38 8.22
N VAL A 100 -4.44 -1.50 7.34
CA VAL A 100 -5.81 -1.88 7.66
C VAL A 100 -6.26 -2.97 6.69
N SER A 101 -6.54 -4.15 7.20
CA SER A 101 -7.12 -5.26 6.45
C SER A 101 -8.58 -5.42 6.84
N ILE A 102 -9.51 -5.21 5.90
CA ILE A 102 -10.94 -5.29 6.11
C ILE A 102 -11.43 -6.63 5.55
N THR A 103 -12.13 -7.42 6.38
CA THR A 103 -12.72 -8.66 5.86
C THR A 103 -13.87 -8.38 4.90
N ILE A 104 -14.03 -9.26 3.90
CA ILE A 104 -15.20 -9.30 3.03
C ILE A 104 -16.15 -10.46 3.39
N ASP A 105 -15.80 -11.24 4.41
CA ASP A 105 -16.60 -12.39 4.91
C ASP A 105 -16.89 -12.27 6.41
N PRO A 106 -17.61 -11.23 6.82
CA PRO A 106 -17.81 -10.94 8.24
C PRO A 106 -18.64 -12.00 8.98
N GLU A 107 -19.33 -12.88 8.25
CA GLU A 107 -20.08 -13.99 8.86
C GLU A 107 -19.15 -15.06 9.45
N ARG A 108 -17.96 -15.24 8.87
CA ARG A 108 -16.95 -16.21 9.31
C ARG A 108 -15.78 -15.56 10.03
N ASP A 109 -15.38 -14.38 9.60
CA ASP A 109 -14.21 -13.66 10.11
C ASP A 109 -14.59 -12.82 11.34
N THR A 110 -14.76 -13.49 12.49
CA THR A 110 -14.95 -12.82 13.78
C THR A 110 -13.67 -12.10 14.20
N PRO A 111 -13.71 -11.21 15.21
CA PRO A 111 -12.49 -10.62 15.77
C PRO A 111 -11.42 -11.64 16.15
N GLU A 112 -11.81 -12.73 16.78
CA GLU A 112 -10.91 -13.79 17.22
C GLU A 112 -10.24 -14.49 16.02
N VAL A 113 -11.01 -14.82 14.98
CA VAL A 113 -10.49 -15.44 13.74
C VAL A 113 -9.53 -14.50 13.04
N LEU A 114 -9.84 -13.21 12.96
CA LEU A 114 -8.95 -12.20 12.38
C LEU A 114 -7.67 -12.04 13.20
N LYS A 115 -7.73 -12.16 14.52
CA LYS A 115 -6.57 -12.09 15.39
C LYS A 115 -5.63 -13.27 15.18
N GLU A 116 -6.18 -14.48 15.08
CA GLU A 116 -5.43 -15.70 14.76
C GLU A 116 -4.76 -15.60 13.38
N TYR A 117 -5.52 -15.12 12.39
CA TYR A 117 -5.00 -14.86 11.05
C TYR A 117 -3.83 -13.87 11.07
N ALA A 118 -3.99 -12.73 11.76
CA ALA A 118 -2.93 -11.73 11.91
C ALA A 118 -1.65 -12.32 12.49
N HIS A 119 -1.76 -13.12 13.56
CA HIS A 119 -0.62 -13.78 14.16
C HIS A 119 0.03 -14.82 13.24
N ALA A 120 -0.76 -15.59 12.50
CA ALA A 120 -0.25 -16.59 11.56
C ALA A 120 0.61 -15.98 10.43
N PHE A 121 0.34 -14.73 10.06
CA PHE A 121 1.09 -14.02 9.04
C PHE A 121 2.13 -13.03 9.59
N GLY A 122 2.38 -13.03 10.90
CA GLY A 122 3.41 -12.16 11.51
C GLY A 122 3.06 -10.68 11.48
N ALA A 123 1.76 -10.34 11.50
CA ALA A 123 1.32 -8.96 11.52
C ALA A 123 1.66 -8.29 12.87
N ASN A 124 2.31 -7.13 12.82
CA ASN A 124 2.55 -6.30 14.00
C ASN A 124 1.31 -5.46 14.30
N LEU A 125 0.52 -5.90 15.27
CA LEU A 125 -0.75 -5.27 15.65
C LEU A 125 -0.61 -3.86 16.25
N SER A 126 0.60 -3.38 16.52
CA SER A 126 0.80 -1.97 16.90
C SER A 126 0.54 -0.98 15.75
N GLY A 127 0.62 -1.45 14.50
CA GLY A 127 0.40 -0.65 13.29
C GLY A 127 -0.52 -1.31 12.27
N TRP A 128 -1.00 -2.54 12.51
CA TRP A 128 -1.85 -3.26 11.59
C TRP A 128 -3.17 -3.68 12.24
N SER A 129 -4.28 -3.14 11.76
CA SER A 129 -5.61 -3.49 12.23
C SER A 129 -6.30 -4.42 11.24
N PHE A 130 -6.96 -5.44 11.75
CA PHE A 130 -7.81 -6.37 11.01
C PHE A 130 -9.26 -6.12 11.41
N LEU A 131 -10.09 -5.72 10.46
CA LEU A 131 -11.41 -5.18 10.76
C LEU A 131 -12.52 -6.07 10.22
N THR A 132 -13.55 -6.23 11.02
CA THR A 132 -14.84 -6.85 10.69
C THR A 132 -15.99 -5.94 11.11
N GLY A 133 -17.23 -6.33 10.84
CA GLY A 133 -18.40 -5.57 11.23
C GLY A 133 -19.70 -6.18 10.69
N PRO A 134 -20.84 -5.51 10.86
CA PRO A 134 -22.09 -5.94 10.25
C PRO A 134 -21.95 -6.14 8.74
N PRO A 135 -22.57 -7.17 8.15
CA PRO A 135 -22.45 -7.46 6.71
C PRO A 135 -22.82 -6.28 5.81
N GLU A 136 -23.79 -5.47 6.20
CA GLU A 136 -24.17 -4.25 5.46
C GLU A 136 -23.07 -3.19 5.51
N ALA A 137 -22.41 -2.98 6.65
CA ALA A 137 -21.31 -2.04 6.77
C ALA A 137 -20.10 -2.48 5.91
N ILE A 138 -19.78 -3.77 5.90
CA ILE A 138 -18.72 -4.33 5.04
C ILE A 138 -19.08 -4.14 3.56
N ARG A 139 -20.31 -4.43 3.13
CA ARG A 139 -20.74 -4.21 1.74
C ARG A 139 -20.67 -2.73 1.34
N ASP A 140 -20.99 -1.82 2.23
CA ASP A 140 -20.91 -0.39 1.95
C ASP A 140 -19.47 0.07 1.80
N VAL A 141 -18.58 -0.34 2.68
CA VAL A 141 -17.15 -0.01 2.60
C VAL A 141 -16.53 -0.58 1.34
N THR A 142 -16.73 -1.87 1.03
CA THR A 142 -16.18 -2.50 -0.17
C THR A 142 -16.64 -1.77 -1.44
N ARG A 143 -17.93 -1.44 -1.53
CA ARG A 143 -18.49 -0.70 -2.68
C ARG A 143 -17.85 0.68 -2.84
N HIS A 144 -17.69 1.43 -1.75
CA HIS A 144 -17.12 2.78 -1.79
C HIS A 144 -15.63 2.77 -2.16
N TYR A 145 -14.89 1.72 -1.80
CA TYR A 145 -13.50 1.53 -2.24
C TYR A 145 -13.37 0.97 -3.66
N GLY A 146 -14.48 0.60 -4.32
CA GLY A 146 -14.46 -0.01 -5.66
C GLY A 146 -14.14 -1.50 -5.64
N VAL A 147 -14.32 -2.16 -4.51
CA VAL A 147 -14.14 -3.61 -4.38
C VAL A 147 -15.47 -4.32 -4.64
N PHE A 148 -15.50 -5.11 -5.70
CA PHE A 148 -16.60 -6.05 -5.95
C PHE A 148 -16.35 -7.32 -5.13
N ALA A 149 -17.38 -7.83 -4.47
CA ALA A 149 -17.34 -9.12 -3.77
C ALA A 149 -18.66 -9.86 -3.99
N ALA A 150 -18.58 -11.12 -4.41
CA ALA A 150 -19.73 -11.99 -4.65
C ALA A 150 -19.45 -13.40 -4.11
N LYS A 151 -20.40 -13.93 -3.33
CA LYS A 151 -20.30 -15.29 -2.79
C LYS A 151 -20.65 -16.28 -3.90
N ALA A 152 -19.72 -17.17 -4.23
CA ALA A 152 -19.91 -18.23 -5.20
C ALA A 152 -20.66 -19.43 -4.57
N GLU A 153 -21.26 -20.29 -5.42
CA GLU A 153 -22.03 -21.45 -4.96
C GLU A 153 -21.21 -22.44 -4.12
N ASN A 154 -19.90 -22.53 -4.36
CA ASN A 154 -18.98 -23.37 -3.61
C ASN A 154 -18.55 -22.79 -2.26
N GLY A 155 -19.12 -21.65 -1.84
CA GLY A 155 -18.78 -20.96 -0.59
C GLY A 155 -17.51 -20.11 -0.64
N ASN A 156 -16.84 -20.04 -1.78
CA ASN A 156 -15.77 -19.09 -2.02
C ASN A 156 -16.32 -17.67 -2.26
N ILE A 157 -15.47 -16.66 -2.16
CA ILE A 157 -15.85 -15.28 -2.45
C ILE A 157 -14.97 -14.78 -3.59
N ASP A 158 -15.59 -14.54 -4.72
CA ASP A 158 -14.93 -13.84 -5.83
C ASP A 158 -14.94 -12.35 -5.55
N HIS A 159 -13.76 -11.75 -5.54
CA HIS A 159 -13.65 -10.31 -5.26
C HIS A 159 -12.52 -9.65 -6.02
N THR A 160 -12.64 -8.34 -6.19
CA THR A 160 -11.56 -7.50 -6.68
C THR A 160 -10.47 -7.38 -5.62
N PHE A 161 -9.24 -7.71 -5.97
CA PHE A 161 -8.09 -7.46 -5.10
C PHE A 161 -7.62 -6.03 -5.32
N LEU A 162 -7.76 -5.21 -4.29
CA LEU A 162 -7.42 -3.80 -4.34
C LEU A 162 -6.75 -3.39 -3.03
N THR A 163 -5.57 -2.77 -3.15
CA THR A 163 -4.89 -2.13 -2.03
C THR A 163 -4.83 -0.64 -2.28
N SER A 164 -5.34 0.15 -1.35
CA SER A 164 -5.47 1.60 -1.45
C SER A 164 -4.53 2.29 -0.48
N ILE A 165 -3.75 3.29 -0.94
CA ILE A 165 -2.93 4.12 -0.05
C ILE A 165 -3.61 5.48 0.14
N ILE A 166 -3.76 5.86 1.40
CA ILE A 166 -4.40 7.08 1.88
C ILE A 166 -3.33 7.94 2.55
N ASP A 167 -3.27 9.22 2.21
CA ASP A 167 -2.31 10.15 2.81
C ASP A 167 -2.74 10.62 4.20
N ARG A 168 -1.83 11.36 4.86
CA ARG A 168 -2.00 11.88 6.23
C ARG A 168 -3.23 12.80 6.40
N ARG A 169 -3.78 13.32 5.31
CA ARG A 169 -4.99 14.16 5.29
C ARG A 169 -6.25 13.37 4.97
N GLY A 170 -6.13 12.06 4.74
CA GLY A 170 -7.24 11.18 4.39
C GLY A 170 -7.62 11.26 2.92
N ILE A 171 -6.69 11.58 2.04
CA ILE A 171 -6.90 11.57 0.59
C ILE A 171 -6.38 10.26 0.02
N LEU A 172 -7.18 9.58 -0.76
CA LEU A 172 -6.80 8.43 -1.57
C LEU A 172 -5.80 8.88 -2.65
N ARG A 173 -4.65 8.24 -2.69
CA ARG A 173 -3.53 8.64 -3.54
C ARG A 173 -3.13 7.58 -4.57
N VAL A 174 -3.14 6.31 -4.19
CA VAL A 174 -2.74 5.19 -5.04
C VAL A 174 -3.71 4.03 -4.82
N GLN A 175 -3.97 3.28 -5.90
CA GLN A 175 -4.68 2.00 -5.83
C GLN A 175 -3.91 0.95 -6.64
N TYR A 176 -3.49 -0.11 -5.97
CA TYR A 176 -2.87 -1.28 -6.57
C TYR A 176 -3.93 -2.33 -6.85
N LEU A 177 -4.11 -2.66 -8.12
CA LEU A 177 -5.02 -3.72 -8.56
C LEU A 177 -4.30 -5.07 -8.59
N GLY A 178 -4.93 -6.09 -8.05
CA GLY A 178 -4.34 -7.43 -7.92
C GLY A 178 -3.54 -7.59 -6.64
N VAL A 179 -2.82 -8.71 -6.54
CA VAL A 179 -2.05 -9.10 -5.34
C VAL A 179 -0.54 -9.23 -5.59
N ARG A 180 -0.13 -9.03 -6.84
CA ARG A 180 1.28 -9.16 -7.29
C ARG A 180 1.79 -7.83 -7.81
N PHE A 181 1.75 -6.80 -6.97
CA PHE A 181 2.44 -5.55 -7.24
C PHE A 181 3.85 -5.59 -6.60
N ASP A 182 4.74 -4.71 -7.06
CA ASP A 182 6.11 -4.64 -6.55
C ASP A 182 6.12 -4.14 -5.09
N PRO A 183 6.60 -4.95 -4.12
CA PRO A 183 6.67 -4.54 -2.71
C PRO A 183 7.53 -3.29 -2.50
N GLU A 184 8.59 -3.12 -3.30
CA GLU A 184 9.46 -1.94 -3.21
C GLU A 184 8.79 -0.69 -3.75
N GLU A 185 7.98 -0.79 -4.80
CA GLU A 185 7.16 0.32 -5.28
C GLU A 185 6.13 0.72 -4.21
N PHE A 186 5.43 -0.26 -3.65
CA PHE A 186 4.46 -0.04 -2.57
C PHE A 186 5.12 0.63 -1.35
N ARG A 187 6.27 0.15 -0.91
CA ARG A 187 7.04 0.74 0.18
C ARG A 187 7.48 2.18 -0.14
N ARG A 188 7.99 2.42 -1.36
CA ARG A 188 8.40 3.77 -1.81
C ARG A 188 7.23 4.75 -1.77
N ASP A 189 6.05 4.35 -2.24
CA ASP A 189 4.87 5.21 -2.26
C ASP A 189 4.39 5.56 -0.84
N LEU A 190 4.42 4.59 0.09
CA LEU A 190 4.12 4.83 1.50
C LEU A 190 5.07 5.87 2.12
N VAL A 191 6.38 5.68 1.93
CA VAL A 191 7.42 6.58 2.47
C VAL A 191 7.38 7.95 1.80
N ARG A 192 7.07 8.00 0.50
CA ARG A 192 6.92 9.25 -0.24
C ARG A 192 5.81 10.12 0.34
N LEU A 193 4.65 9.54 0.65
CA LEU A 193 3.52 10.25 1.24
C LEU A 193 3.82 10.79 2.64
N LEU A 194 4.79 10.25 3.36
CA LEU A 194 5.26 10.85 4.62
C LEU A 194 5.99 12.18 4.40
N LYS A 195 6.68 12.34 3.26
CA LYS A 195 7.46 13.53 2.92
C LYS A 195 6.60 14.62 2.28
N GLU A 196 5.44 14.28 1.74
CA GLU A 196 4.49 15.25 1.18
C GLU A 196 3.76 16.00 2.31
N GLN A 197 3.71 17.34 2.21
CA GLN A 197 3.02 18.22 3.16
C GLN A 197 1.54 18.42 2.80
#